data_17d54160f777c0824f0879d4a3cb4c55
#
_entry.id   17d54160f777c0824f0879d4a3cb4c55
#
_cell.length_a   1.000
_cell.length_b   1.000
_cell.length_c   1.000
_cell.angle_alpha   90.00
_cell.angle_beta   90.00
_cell.angle_gamma   90.00
#
_symmetry.space_group_name_H-M   'P 1'
#
loop_
_entity.id
_entity.type
_entity.pdbx_description
1 polymer ?
#
loop_
_entity_poly.entity_id
_entity_poly.type
_entity_poly.pdbx_seq_one_letter_code
_entity_poly.pdbx_strand_id
1 'polypeptide(L)'
;VNQVRRELPEDVEQVNVVKADDDARAVLDIAVSSDKLSLEELTRRLETDFAPEFLSIEGVADVRLNGARERVLRVALDPLRLTSFGLSVTDVADALRQAPFDVPAGSLRSTDQRIIIRADATSINAEQVENIIISGDTRIGDVAQAYFSPADANSFVRLNGKPVVGVGV
;
A
#
# COMPACT_ATOMS: atom_id res chain seq x y z
N VAL A 1 9.45 9.03 22.99
CA VAL A 1 9.35 8.64 21.56
C VAL A 1 10.66 8.93 20.84
N ASN A 2 11.23 10.13 20.91
CA ASN A 2 12.47 10.50 20.20
C ASN A 2 13.72 9.77 20.68
N GLN A 3 13.75 9.22 21.89
CA GLN A 3 14.88 8.50 22.47
C GLN A 3 14.95 7.06 21.95
N VAL A 4 13.81 6.40 21.81
CA VAL A 4 13.70 5.02 21.30
C VAL A 4 13.98 4.94 19.79
N ARG A 5 13.70 6.00 19.04
CA ARG A 5 13.93 6.06 17.59
C ARG A 5 15.40 5.90 17.18
N ARG A 6 16.35 6.18 18.08
CA ARG A 6 17.79 6.03 17.85
C ARG A 6 18.31 4.61 18.10
N GLU A 7 17.51 3.77 18.74
CA GLU A 7 17.85 2.39 19.07
C GLU A 7 17.20 1.38 18.11
N LEU A 8 16.36 1.85 17.18
CA LEU A 8 15.71 1.02 16.18
C LEU A 8 16.62 0.80 14.97
N PRO A 9 16.60 -0.40 14.34
CA PRO A 9 17.30 -0.67 13.10
C PRO A 9 16.92 0.33 11.99
N GLU A 10 17.85 0.60 11.06
CA GLU A 10 17.66 1.58 9.98
C GLU A 10 16.56 1.21 8.97
N ASP A 11 16.14 -0.03 8.95
CA ASP A 11 15.10 -0.61 8.09
C ASP A 11 13.68 -0.54 8.69
N VAL A 12 13.48 0.16 9.80
CA VAL A 12 12.14 0.41 10.35
C VAL A 12 11.44 1.51 9.55
N GLU A 13 10.50 1.11 8.73
CA GLU A 13 9.78 2.00 7.80
C GLU A 13 8.93 3.05 8.51
N GLN A 14 8.27 2.71 9.61
CA GLN A 14 7.42 3.65 10.36
C GLN A 14 7.25 3.23 11.81
N VAL A 15 7.52 4.16 12.74
CA VAL A 15 7.24 3.96 14.16
C VAL A 15 5.91 4.61 14.49
N ASN A 16 4.90 3.80 14.67
CA ASN A 16 3.60 4.24 15.13
C ASN A 16 3.49 3.99 16.64
N VAL A 17 3.36 5.06 17.42
CA VAL A 17 3.18 4.96 18.86
C VAL A 17 1.70 5.07 19.16
N VAL A 18 1.08 3.93 19.40
CA VAL A 18 -0.30 3.86 19.84
C VAL A 18 -0.32 3.69 21.35
N LYS A 19 -1.14 4.45 22.06
CA LYS A 19 -1.45 4.18 23.44
C LYS A 19 -2.33 2.92 23.45
N ALA A 20 -1.70 1.76 23.65
CA ALA A 20 -2.43 0.52 23.78
C ALA A 20 -3.11 0.50 25.15
N ASP A 21 -4.42 0.43 25.14
CA ASP A 21 -5.19 -0.06 26.27
C ASP A 21 -5.38 -1.57 26.00
N ASP A 22 -4.84 -2.43 26.83
CA ASP A 22 -4.88 -3.89 26.65
C ASP A 22 -6.32 -4.44 26.61
N ASP A 23 -7.29 -3.65 27.04
CA ASP A 23 -8.71 -3.96 27.03
C ASP A 23 -9.52 -3.28 25.90
N ALA A 24 -8.87 -2.54 24.99
CA ALA A 24 -9.56 -1.86 23.90
C ALA A 24 -10.04 -2.85 22.82
N ARG A 25 -11.08 -3.58 23.14
CA ARG A 25 -11.87 -4.31 22.14
C ARG A 25 -12.76 -3.32 21.39
N ALA A 26 -12.96 -3.58 20.10
CA ALA A 26 -13.98 -2.85 19.36
C ALA A 26 -15.31 -2.96 20.09
N VAL A 27 -15.95 -1.82 20.33
CA VAL A 27 -17.30 -1.75 20.93
C VAL A 27 -18.35 -2.16 19.90
N LEU A 28 -18.04 -1.94 18.62
CA LEU A 28 -18.90 -2.25 17.50
C LEU A 28 -18.07 -2.85 16.36
N ASP A 29 -18.48 -4.04 15.92
CA ASP A 29 -17.94 -4.69 14.72
C ASP A 29 -19.02 -4.69 13.62
N ILE A 30 -18.70 -4.04 12.50
CA ILE A 30 -19.58 -3.91 11.34
C ILE A 30 -18.98 -4.69 10.19
N ALA A 31 -19.75 -5.57 9.54
CA ALA A 31 -19.35 -6.21 8.30
C ALA A 31 -19.96 -5.46 7.10
N VAL A 32 -19.12 -4.89 6.25
CA VAL A 32 -19.55 -4.13 5.09
C VAL A 32 -19.29 -4.93 3.82
N SER A 33 -20.31 -5.06 2.99
CA SER A 33 -20.22 -5.73 1.68
C SER A 33 -20.93 -4.92 0.60
N SER A 34 -20.56 -5.15 -0.63
CA SER A 34 -21.21 -4.55 -1.80
C SER A 34 -21.29 -5.58 -2.93
N ASP A 35 -22.42 -5.64 -3.60
CA ASP A 35 -22.57 -6.44 -4.82
C ASP A 35 -22.18 -5.62 -6.10
N LYS A 36 -21.93 -4.32 -5.94
CA LYS A 36 -21.62 -3.39 -7.05
C LYS A 36 -20.18 -2.90 -7.06
N LEU A 37 -19.53 -2.86 -5.90
CA LEU A 37 -18.17 -2.33 -5.74
C LEU A 37 -17.19 -3.49 -5.56
N SER A 38 -16.00 -3.36 -6.15
CA SER A 38 -14.89 -4.25 -5.81
C SER A 38 -14.48 -4.05 -4.33
N LEU A 39 -13.79 -5.03 -3.77
CA LEU A 39 -13.31 -4.94 -2.38
C LEU A 39 -12.35 -3.74 -2.18
N GLU A 40 -11.57 -3.40 -3.21
CA GLU A 40 -10.67 -2.24 -3.22
C GLU A 40 -11.44 -0.92 -3.17
N GLU A 41 -12.43 -0.78 -4.03
CA GLU A 41 -13.25 0.43 -4.08
C GLU A 41 -14.08 0.58 -2.79
N LEU A 42 -14.55 -0.54 -2.23
CA LEU A 42 -15.22 -0.56 -0.95
C LEU A 42 -14.26 -0.13 0.18
N THR A 43 -13.03 -0.68 0.19
CA THR A 43 -11.98 -0.28 1.14
C THR A 43 -11.72 1.21 1.06
N ARG A 44 -11.46 1.73 -0.15
CA ARG A 44 -11.19 3.15 -0.36
C ARG A 44 -12.32 4.04 0.18
N ARG A 45 -13.58 3.68 -0.08
CA ARG A 45 -14.72 4.45 0.45
C ARG A 45 -14.83 4.38 1.96
N LEU A 46 -14.53 3.22 2.55
CA LEU A 46 -14.52 3.08 4.01
C LEU A 46 -13.44 3.94 4.65
N GLU A 47 -12.26 4.03 4.04
CA GLU A 47 -11.15 4.85 4.52
C GLU A 47 -11.40 6.35 4.33
N THR A 48 -11.93 6.76 3.16
CA THR A 48 -12.05 8.19 2.83
C THR A 48 -13.34 8.80 3.30
N ASP A 49 -14.44 8.07 3.29
CA ASP A 49 -15.77 8.62 3.55
C ASP A 49 -16.28 8.23 4.96
N PHE A 50 -16.15 6.94 5.34
CA PHE A 50 -16.75 6.43 6.57
C PHE A 50 -15.86 6.55 7.81
N ALA A 51 -14.59 6.19 7.72
CA ALA A 51 -13.71 6.21 8.88
C ALA A 51 -13.59 7.61 9.51
N PRO A 52 -13.45 8.73 8.74
CA PRO A 52 -13.45 10.08 9.30
C PRO A 52 -14.74 10.45 10.02
N GLU A 53 -15.91 9.99 9.52
CA GLU A 53 -17.19 10.26 10.16
C GLU A 53 -17.27 9.57 11.53
N PHE A 54 -16.84 8.31 11.64
CA PHE A 54 -16.78 7.62 12.94
C PHE A 54 -15.80 8.27 13.90
N LEU A 55 -14.61 8.66 13.42
CA LEU A 55 -13.60 9.34 14.23
C LEU A 55 -14.06 10.72 14.74
N SER A 56 -15.07 11.33 14.11
CA SER A 56 -15.65 12.60 14.57
C SER A 56 -16.62 12.44 15.76
N ILE A 57 -17.03 11.21 16.07
CA ILE A 57 -17.95 10.91 17.17
C ILE A 57 -17.19 10.95 18.50
N GLU A 58 -17.71 11.69 19.46
CA GLU A 58 -17.09 11.76 20.79
C GLU A 58 -17.05 10.39 21.46
N GLY A 59 -15.84 9.99 21.88
CA GLY A 59 -15.58 8.68 22.49
C GLY A 59 -15.01 7.63 21.54
N VAL A 60 -14.99 7.86 20.22
CA VAL A 60 -14.33 6.99 19.25
C VAL A 60 -12.85 7.35 19.19
N ALA A 61 -12.00 6.41 19.57
CA ALA A 61 -10.55 6.59 19.59
C ALA A 61 -9.85 6.10 18.32
N ASP A 62 -10.39 5.05 17.67
CA ASP A 62 -9.79 4.42 16.50
C ASP A 62 -10.88 3.71 15.66
N VAL A 63 -10.61 3.59 14.35
CA VAL A 63 -11.42 2.81 13.40
C VAL A 63 -10.52 1.86 12.66
N ARG A 64 -10.71 0.55 12.85
CA ARG A 64 -9.88 -0.49 12.24
C ARG A 64 -10.61 -1.17 11.09
N LEU A 65 -9.93 -1.29 9.97
CA LEU A 65 -10.43 -2.02 8.81
C LEU A 65 -9.74 -3.38 8.70
N ASN A 66 -10.52 -4.45 8.78
CA ASN A 66 -10.06 -5.83 8.66
C ASN A 66 -10.52 -6.43 7.32
N GLY A 67 -9.64 -7.16 6.63
CA GLY A 67 -9.93 -7.68 5.30
C GLY A 67 -9.95 -6.63 4.20
N ALA A 68 -9.52 -5.41 4.52
CA ALA A 68 -9.35 -4.32 3.57
C ALA A 68 -8.33 -4.68 2.47
N ARG A 69 -8.52 -4.10 1.29
CA ARG A 69 -7.66 -4.27 0.13
C ARG A 69 -7.28 -2.90 -0.40
N GLU A 70 -6.14 -2.42 0.04
CA GLU A 70 -5.57 -1.19 -0.50
C GLU A 70 -5.24 -1.36 -1.98
N ARG A 71 -5.38 -0.28 -2.74
CA ARG A 71 -4.93 -0.23 -4.12
C ARG A 71 -3.45 0.16 -4.15
N VAL A 72 -2.62 -0.70 -4.74
CA VAL A 72 -1.19 -0.45 -4.89
C VAL A 72 -0.80 -0.38 -6.36
N LEU A 73 0.20 0.42 -6.67
CA LEU A 73 0.83 0.43 -7.98
C LEU A 73 1.93 -0.65 -8.00
N ARG A 74 1.79 -1.62 -8.89
CA ARG A 74 2.79 -2.68 -9.11
C ARG A 74 3.64 -2.33 -10.31
N VAL A 75 4.95 -2.47 -10.16
CA VAL A 75 5.92 -2.40 -11.25
C VAL A 75 6.46 -3.82 -11.47
N ALA A 76 5.97 -4.46 -12.51
CA ALA A 76 6.39 -5.82 -12.90
C ALA A 76 7.61 -5.72 -13.82
N LEU A 77 8.75 -6.15 -13.33
CA LEU A 77 10.01 -6.12 -14.07
C LEU A 77 10.09 -7.29 -15.05
N ASP A 78 10.62 -7.04 -16.26
CA ASP A 78 10.98 -8.06 -17.23
C ASP A 78 12.49 -8.38 -17.11
N PRO A 79 12.88 -9.58 -16.61
CA PRO A 79 14.28 -9.92 -16.40
C PRO A 79 15.11 -9.94 -17.68
N LEU A 80 14.50 -10.34 -18.80
CA LEU A 80 15.18 -10.40 -20.08
C LEU A 80 15.48 -9.00 -20.58
N ARG A 81 14.53 -8.10 -20.46
CA ARG A 81 14.72 -6.68 -20.83
C ARG A 81 15.74 -6.02 -19.91
N LEU A 82 15.66 -6.19 -18.59
CA LEU A 82 16.67 -5.67 -17.66
C LEU A 82 18.07 -6.10 -18.08
N THR A 83 18.26 -7.39 -18.36
CA THR A 83 19.56 -7.92 -18.81
C THR A 83 20.00 -7.31 -20.13
N SER A 84 19.10 -7.14 -21.11
CA SER A 84 19.41 -6.57 -22.42
C SER A 84 19.83 -5.10 -22.36
N PHE A 85 19.31 -4.34 -21.38
CA PHE A 85 19.71 -2.95 -21.11
C PHE A 85 20.88 -2.84 -20.12
N GLY A 86 21.41 -3.98 -19.61
CA GLY A 86 22.50 -4.00 -18.63
C GLY A 86 22.11 -3.40 -17.27
N LEU A 87 20.82 -3.45 -16.94
CA LEU A 87 20.24 -2.90 -15.71
C LEU A 87 19.95 -4.00 -14.70
N SER A 88 20.03 -3.64 -13.43
CA SER A 88 19.66 -4.49 -12.29
C SER A 88 18.32 -4.03 -11.69
N VAL A 89 17.73 -4.88 -10.86
CA VAL A 89 16.54 -4.53 -10.07
C VAL A 89 16.82 -3.34 -9.14
N THR A 90 18.04 -3.24 -8.64
CA THR A 90 18.48 -2.15 -7.77
C THR A 90 18.44 -0.80 -8.48
N ASP A 91 18.87 -0.76 -9.75
CA ASP A 91 18.87 0.48 -10.55
C ASP A 91 17.43 1.02 -10.73
N VAL A 92 16.47 0.11 -10.97
CA VAL A 92 15.05 0.49 -11.04
C VAL A 92 14.52 0.98 -9.69
N ALA A 93 14.89 0.29 -8.60
CA ALA A 93 14.48 0.68 -7.26
C ALA A 93 15.04 2.05 -6.86
N ASP A 94 16.28 2.33 -7.23
CA ASP A 94 16.92 3.62 -6.94
C ASP A 94 16.33 4.75 -7.80
N ALA A 95 16.01 4.49 -9.05
CA ALA A 95 15.30 5.45 -9.90
C ALA A 95 13.91 5.79 -9.32
N LEU A 96 13.18 4.79 -8.82
CA LEU A 96 11.90 5.00 -8.16
C LEU A 96 12.02 5.82 -6.87
N ARG A 97 13.06 5.58 -6.04
CA ARG A 97 13.30 6.35 -4.80
C ARG A 97 13.71 7.80 -5.08
N GLN A 98 14.42 8.04 -6.18
CA GLN A 98 14.88 9.38 -6.58
C GLN A 98 13.82 10.16 -7.35
N ALA A 99 12.73 9.50 -7.75
CA ALA A 99 11.66 10.18 -8.47
C ALA A 99 11.05 11.30 -7.60
N PRO A 100 10.69 12.45 -8.22
CA PRO A 100 10.17 13.61 -7.49
C PRO A 100 8.72 13.43 -7.00
N PHE A 101 8.32 12.21 -6.76
CA PHE A 101 7.02 11.87 -6.19
C PHE A 101 7.23 11.48 -4.73
N ASP A 102 6.36 11.92 -3.83
CA ASP A 102 6.27 11.37 -2.47
C ASP A 102 5.77 9.91 -2.54
N VAL A 103 6.63 9.04 -3.01
CA VAL A 103 6.38 7.61 -3.04
C VAL A 103 7.09 7.02 -1.84
N PRO A 104 6.39 6.60 -0.80
CA PRO A 104 7.01 5.74 0.20
C PRO A 104 7.50 4.48 -0.53
N ALA A 105 8.82 4.35 -0.63
CA ALA A 105 9.46 3.25 -1.33
C ALA A 105 8.99 1.94 -0.72
N GLY A 106 8.16 1.22 -1.47
CA GLY A 106 7.58 -0.03 -1.03
C GLY A 106 8.61 -1.15 -0.90
N SER A 107 8.19 -2.26 -0.34
CA SER A 107 9.02 -3.43 -0.11
C SER A 107 9.42 -4.12 -1.42
N LEU A 108 10.71 -4.36 -1.62
CA LEU A 108 11.24 -5.29 -2.61
C LEU A 108 10.93 -6.73 -2.19
N ARG A 109 10.07 -7.44 -2.91
CA ARG A 109 9.90 -8.88 -2.76
C ARG A 109 10.70 -9.61 -3.83
N SER A 110 11.76 -10.26 -3.42
CA SER A 110 12.74 -10.94 -4.27
C SER A 110 12.21 -12.18 -5.02
N THR A 111 11.11 -12.77 -4.60
CA THR A 111 10.66 -14.07 -5.14
C THR A 111 9.96 -13.95 -6.49
N ASP A 112 9.54 -12.75 -6.89
CA ASP A 112 8.66 -12.57 -8.07
C ASP A 112 9.09 -11.39 -8.95
N GLN A 113 10.25 -10.78 -8.69
CA GLN A 113 10.81 -9.61 -9.40
C GLN A 113 9.79 -8.45 -9.57
N ARG A 114 8.94 -8.27 -8.58
CA ARG A 114 7.94 -7.21 -8.55
C ARG A 114 8.28 -6.22 -7.46
N ILE A 115 8.31 -4.95 -7.82
CA ILE A 115 8.40 -3.85 -6.88
C ILE A 115 6.98 -3.37 -6.60
N ILE A 116 6.58 -3.37 -5.34
CA ILE A 116 5.30 -2.84 -4.91
C ILE A 116 5.53 -1.44 -4.36
N ILE A 117 4.95 -0.45 -5.01
CA ILE A 117 4.95 0.93 -4.56
C ILE A 117 3.61 1.17 -3.88
N ARG A 118 3.62 1.48 -2.59
CA ARG A 118 2.46 2.06 -1.92
C ARG A 118 2.47 3.55 -2.19
N ALA A 119 1.65 3.98 -3.09
CA ALA A 119 1.39 5.39 -3.33
C ALA A 119 -0.04 5.67 -2.92
N ASP A 120 -0.25 6.79 -2.22
CA ASP A 120 -1.59 7.35 -2.13
C ASP A 120 -2.08 7.60 -3.55
N ALA A 121 -3.03 6.78 -3.98
CA ALA A 121 -3.46 6.62 -5.37
C ALA A 121 -4.10 7.87 -6.00
N THR A 122 -4.08 8.99 -5.30
CA THR A 122 -4.66 10.28 -5.75
C THR A 122 -3.74 11.09 -6.65
N SER A 123 -2.42 10.86 -6.63
CA SER A 123 -1.45 11.74 -7.27
C SER A 123 -0.57 11.09 -8.33
N ILE A 124 -0.45 9.77 -8.38
CA ILE A 124 0.47 9.06 -9.28
C ILE A 124 -0.31 8.12 -10.18
N ASN A 125 -0.06 8.17 -11.50
CA ASN A 125 -0.57 7.20 -12.44
C ASN A 125 0.54 6.26 -12.94
N ALA A 126 0.15 5.11 -13.51
CA ALA A 126 1.08 4.10 -14.01
C ALA A 126 2.01 4.67 -15.10
N GLU A 127 1.48 5.51 -15.98
CA GLU A 127 2.21 6.11 -17.08
C GLU A 127 3.31 7.06 -16.58
N GLN A 128 3.06 7.82 -15.51
CA GLN A 128 4.08 8.67 -14.89
C GLN A 128 5.25 7.85 -14.37
N VAL A 129 4.97 6.69 -13.75
CA VAL A 129 6.01 5.79 -13.26
C VAL A 129 6.77 5.15 -14.41
N GLU A 130 6.11 4.72 -15.47
CA GLU A 130 6.75 4.16 -16.67
C GLU A 130 7.67 5.17 -17.37
N ASN A 131 7.37 6.46 -17.25
CA ASN A 131 8.20 7.53 -17.84
C ASN A 131 9.43 7.94 -17.00
N ILE A 132 9.62 7.39 -15.79
CA ILE A 132 10.82 7.66 -14.98
C ILE A 132 12.06 7.12 -15.71
N ILE A 133 13.11 7.94 -15.80
CA ILE A 133 14.38 7.58 -16.40
C ILE A 133 15.23 6.82 -15.37
N ILE A 134 15.74 5.66 -15.75
CA ILE A 134 16.64 4.84 -14.92
C ILE A 134 18.09 5.22 -15.21
N SER A 135 18.49 5.22 -16.51
CA SER A 135 19.85 5.53 -16.94
C SER A 135 19.85 5.96 -18.40
N GLY A 136 20.55 7.04 -18.71
CA GLY A 136 20.61 7.59 -20.08
C GLY A 136 19.19 7.90 -20.59
N ASP A 137 18.77 7.25 -21.67
CA ASP A 137 17.42 7.40 -22.25
C ASP A 137 16.45 6.25 -21.86
N THR A 138 16.93 5.27 -21.08
CA THR A 138 16.12 4.10 -20.70
C THR A 138 15.16 4.46 -19.57
N ARG A 139 13.89 4.18 -19.78
CA ARG A 139 12.79 4.42 -18.84
C ARG A 139 12.34 3.14 -18.16
N ILE A 140 11.59 3.27 -17.07
CA ILE A 140 10.99 2.11 -16.40
C ILE A 140 10.09 1.33 -17.35
N GLY A 141 9.30 1.98 -18.20
CA GLY A 141 8.43 1.33 -19.18
C GLY A 141 9.16 0.48 -20.23
N ASP A 142 10.47 0.71 -20.46
CA ASP A 142 11.27 -0.11 -21.38
C ASP A 142 11.61 -1.48 -20.79
N VAL A 143 11.67 -1.60 -19.46
CA VAL A 143 12.10 -2.80 -18.74
C VAL A 143 11.05 -3.35 -17.77
N ALA A 144 9.93 -2.65 -17.60
CA ALA A 144 8.86 -3.00 -16.67
C ALA A 144 7.50 -2.53 -17.18
N GLN A 145 6.44 -3.07 -16.57
CA GLN A 145 5.08 -2.60 -16.74
C GLN A 145 4.52 -2.14 -15.39
N ALA A 146 3.97 -0.93 -15.33
CA ALA A 146 3.29 -0.41 -14.15
C ALA A 146 1.77 -0.55 -14.29
N TYR A 147 1.12 -1.06 -13.24
CA TYR A 147 -0.34 -1.20 -13.21
C TYR A 147 -0.86 -1.20 -11.77
N PHE A 148 -2.10 -0.75 -11.61
CA PHE A 148 -2.76 -0.84 -10.32
C PHE A 148 -3.32 -2.23 -10.07
N SER A 149 -3.16 -2.70 -8.84
CA SER A 149 -3.75 -3.95 -8.38
C SER A 149 -4.05 -3.89 -6.88
N PRO A 150 -4.87 -4.83 -6.35
CA PRO A 150 -5.01 -4.95 -4.91
C PRO A 150 -3.68 -5.29 -4.24
N ALA A 151 -3.45 -4.72 -3.06
CA ALA A 151 -2.38 -5.19 -2.18
C ALA A 151 -2.58 -6.67 -1.84
N ASP A 152 -1.49 -7.36 -1.51
CA ASP A 152 -1.58 -8.73 -1.01
C ASP A 152 -2.41 -8.73 0.29
N ALA A 153 -3.27 -9.75 0.44
CA ALA A 153 -4.13 -9.84 1.60
C ALA A 153 -3.31 -10.11 2.85
N ASN A 154 -3.38 -9.21 3.81
CA ASN A 154 -2.84 -9.41 5.14
C ASN A 154 -3.87 -10.11 6.06
N SER A 155 -5.15 -9.94 5.77
CA SER A 155 -6.25 -10.55 6.50
C SER A 155 -7.43 -10.85 5.57
N PHE A 156 -8.26 -11.82 5.97
CA PHE A 156 -9.47 -12.18 5.25
C PHE A 156 -10.65 -12.18 6.22
N VAL A 157 -11.68 -11.41 5.88
CA VAL A 157 -12.97 -11.44 6.60
C VAL A 157 -14.04 -11.95 5.66
N ARG A 158 -14.83 -12.90 6.12
CA ARG A 158 -15.97 -13.46 5.36
C ARG A 158 -17.20 -13.49 6.23
N LEU A 159 -18.30 -13.08 5.65
CA LEU A 159 -19.62 -13.22 6.24
C LEU A 159 -20.48 -14.08 5.29
N ASN A 160 -21.01 -15.19 5.79
CA ASN A 160 -21.81 -16.15 4.99
C ASN A 160 -21.10 -16.60 3.69
N GLY A 161 -19.76 -16.82 3.77
CA GLY A 161 -18.94 -17.25 2.63
C GLY A 161 -18.54 -16.15 1.66
N LYS A 162 -19.13 -14.96 1.73
CA LYS A 162 -18.78 -13.80 0.90
C LYS A 162 -17.64 -12.97 1.54
N PRO A 163 -16.68 -12.46 0.77
CA PRO A 163 -15.67 -11.55 1.29
C PRO A 163 -16.33 -10.23 1.70
N VAL A 164 -15.93 -9.71 2.86
CA VAL A 164 -16.43 -8.45 3.42
C VAL A 164 -15.28 -7.65 4.01
N VAL A 165 -15.45 -6.36 4.22
CA VAL A 165 -14.57 -5.55 5.05
C VAL A 165 -15.18 -5.43 6.43
N GLY A 166 -14.43 -5.86 7.45
CA GLY A 166 -14.79 -5.66 8.85
C GLY A 166 -14.34 -4.28 9.31
N VAL A 167 -15.24 -3.54 9.92
CA VAL A 167 -14.95 -2.23 10.53
C VAL A 167 -15.14 -2.38 12.03
N GLY A 168 -14.05 -2.22 12.79
CA GLY A 168 -14.07 -2.20 14.25
C GLY A 168 -13.96 -0.77 14.76
N VAL A 169 -14.86 -0.36 15.63
CA VAL A 169 -14.93 0.98 16.24
C VAL A 169 -14.77 0.88 17.74
#